data_6d71a74e8b8469d0a7d9d070d76f2dda
#
_entry.id   6d71a74e8b8469d0a7d9d070d76f2dda
#
_cell.length_a   1.000
_cell.length_b   1.000
_cell.length_c   1.000
_cell.angle_alpha   90.00
_cell.angle_beta   90.00
_cell.angle_gamma   90.00
#
_symmetry.space_group_name_H-M   'P 1'
#
loop_
_entity.id
_entity.type
_entity.pdbx_description
1 polymer ?
#
loop_
_entity_poly.entity_id
_entity_poly.type
_entity_poly.pdbx_seq_one_letter_code
_entity_poly.pdbx_strand_id
1 'polypeptide(L)'
;MAAVNLRHIEIFHAVMTAGSLTEAAHLLHTSQPTVSRELARFEKVIGLKLFERIRGRLHPTVQGLRLFEEVQRSRYGLDRIVSAAESLREFRQGELSIACLPVFSQSFLPQLLQPFLARYPDVSLNIVPQESPLLEEWLSAQRHDLGLTETLHTPAGTERTELLSLDEVCVLPPGHPLAVKKVLTPDDFHGENYISLSRTDSYRQLLDQLFTENQVKRRMIVETHSAASVCAMVRAGVGVSVVNPLTALDYAASGLVVRRFSIAVPFTVSLIRPLHRPSSALVQAFSEHLQAGLPKLVTSLDAILSSATTA
;
A
#
# COMPACT_ATOMS: atom_id res chain seq x y z
N MET A 1 -8.83 -26.96 28.01
CA MET A 1 -9.56 -26.33 26.89
C MET A 1 -9.05 -26.92 25.60
N ALA A 2 -9.93 -27.38 24.71
CA ALA A 2 -9.48 -27.82 23.38
C ALA A 2 -8.90 -26.64 22.64
N ALA A 3 -7.63 -26.72 22.20
CA ALA A 3 -6.95 -25.64 21.50
C ALA A 3 -7.44 -25.56 20.04
N VAL A 4 -7.52 -24.33 19.51
CA VAL A 4 -7.68 -24.10 18.07
C VAL A 4 -6.42 -24.67 17.39
N ASN A 5 -6.59 -25.42 16.30
CA ASN A 5 -5.49 -25.96 15.51
C ASN A 5 -5.59 -25.51 14.04
N LEU A 6 -4.51 -25.68 13.30
CA LEU A 6 -4.45 -25.27 11.88
C LEU A 6 -5.55 -25.94 11.04
N ARG A 7 -5.90 -27.20 11.33
CA ARG A 7 -6.94 -27.91 10.60
C ARG A 7 -8.32 -27.27 10.73
N HIS A 8 -8.65 -26.69 11.89
CA HIS A 8 -9.88 -25.91 12.08
C HIS A 8 -9.90 -24.67 11.17
N ILE A 9 -8.77 -23.97 11.07
CA ILE A 9 -8.62 -22.77 10.23
C ILE A 9 -8.71 -23.12 8.75
N GLU A 10 -8.06 -24.20 8.32
CA GLU A 10 -8.12 -24.70 6.94
C GLU A 10 -9.54 -25.04 6.51
N ILE A 11 -10.27 -25.77 7.36
CA ILE A 11 -11.65 -26.17 7.09
C ILE A 11 -12.56 -24.94 7.02
N PHE A 12 -12.46 -24.04 7.98
CA PHE A 12 -13.24 -22.81 7.98
C PHE A 12 -12.96 -21.99 6.72
N HIS A 13 -11.70 -21.80 6.37
CA HIS A 13 -11.31 -21.09 5.14
C HIS A 13 -11.88 -21.77 3.89
N ALA A 14 -11.74 -23.09 3.77
CA ALA A 14 -12.24 -23.82 2.62
C ALA A 14 -13.77 -23.68 2.47
N VAL A 15 -14.53 -23.73 3.58
CA VAL A 15 -15.99 -23.56 3.56
C VAL A 15 -16.38 -22.12 3.18
N MET A 16 -15.68 -21.12 3.69
CA MET A 16 -15.91 -19.72 3.31
C MET A 16 -15.65 -19.46 1.84
N THR A 17 -14.57 -20.05 1.28
CA THR A 17 -14.18 -19.86 -0.12
C THR A 17 -15.08 -20.65 -1.07
N ALA A 18 -15.42 -21.89 -0.73
CA ALA A 18 -16.22 -22.77 -1.60
C ALA A 18 -17.74 -22.51 -1.51
N GLY A 19 -18.21 -21.86 -0.44
CA GLY A 19 -19.64 -21.60 -0.22
C GLY A 19 -20.49 -22.84 0.12
N SER A 20 -19.92 -24.05 0.14
CA SER A 20 -20.59 -25.29 0.51
C SER A 20 -19.67 -26.29 1.19
N LEU A 21 -20.24 -27.14 2.08
CA LEU A 21 -19.47 -28.20 2.75
C LEU A 21 -18.99 -29.28 1.78
N THR A 22 -19.70 -29.53 0.71
CA THR A 22 -19.35 -30.53 -0.31
C THR A 22 -18.15 -30.08 -1.13
N GLU A 23 -18.18 -28.86 -1.65
CA GLU A 23 -17.05 -28.29 -2.39
C GLU A 23 -15.82 -28.10 -1.50
N ALA A 24 -16.01 -27.67 -0.25
CA ALA A 24 -14.92 -27.60 0.72
C ALA A 24 -14.26 -28.97 0.97
N ALA A 25 -15.07 -30.04 1.00
CA ALA A 25 -14.55 -31.40 1.15
C ALA A 25 -13.73 -31.83 -0.07
N HIS A 26 -14.14 -31.47 -1.28
CA HIS A 26 -13.36 -31.68 -2.51
C HIS A 26 -12.03 -30.93 -2.46
N LEU A 27 -12.04 -29.64 -2.12
CA LEU A 27 -10.83 -28.82 -1.99
C LEU A 27 -9.83 -29.38 -0.97
N LEU A 28 -10.35 -29.97 0.13
CA LEU A 28 -9.53 -30.52 1.20
C LEU A 28 -9.21 -32.02 1.04
N HIS A 29 -9.59 -32.64 -0.08
CA HIS A 29 -9.44 -34.08 -0.35
C HIS A 29 -9.95 -34.94 0.82
N THR A 30 -11.15 -34.62 1.35
CA THR A 30 -11.77 -35.33 2.49
C THR A 30 -13.29 -35.54 2.28
N SER A 31 -13.97 -36.10 3.27
CA SER A 31 -15.40 -36.30 3.18
C SER A 31 -16.21 -35.12 3.75
N GLN A 32 -17.37 -34.83 3.17
CA GLN A 32 -18.31 -33.82 3.67
C GLN A 32 -18.69 -34.00 5.14
N PRO A 33 -18.96 -35.24 5.67
CA PRO A 33 -19.20 -35.43 7.08
C PRO A 33 -18.03 -35.02 7.97
N THR A 34 -16.80 -35.23 7.52
CA THR A 34 -15.58 -34.79 8.22
C THR A 34 -15.52 -33.27 8.31
N VAL A 35 -15.70 -32.57 7.18
CA VAL A 35 -15.73 -31.10 7.16
C VAL A 35 -16.82 -30.55 8.08
N SER A 36 -18.02 -31.11 8.02
CA SER A 36 -19.15 -30.68 8.87
C SER A 36 -18.85 -30.85 10.36
N ARG A 37 -18.29 -32.01 10.75
CA ARG A 37 -17.94 -32.29 12.15
C ARG A 37 -16.84 -31.38 12.68
N GLU A 38 -15.78 -31.20 11.92
CA GLU A 38 -14.65 -30.35 12.34
C GLU A 38 -15.04 -28.87 12.38
N LEU A 39 -15.87 -28.40 11.44
CA LEU A 39 -16.43 -27.06 11.49
C LEU A 39 -17.26 -26.82 12.75
N ALA A 40 -18.17 -27.75 13.08
CA ALA A 40 -18.96 -27.67 14.30
C ALA A 40 -18.09 -27.72 15.56
N ARG A 41 -17.00 -28.51 15.53
CA ARG A 41 -16.01 -28.54 16.61
C ARG A 41 -15.29 -27.21 16.76
N PHE A 42 -14.92 -26.60 15.66
CA PHE A 42 -14.28 -25.26 15.65
C PHE A 42 -15.21 -24.21 16.25
N GLU A 43 -16.47 -24.12 15.80
CA GLU A 43 -17.46 -23.21 16.35
C GLU A 43 -17.63 -23.41 17.88
N LYS A 44 -17.64 -24.66 18.33
CA LYS A 44 -17.72 -24.99 19.78
C LYS A 44 -16.49 -24.55 20.56
N VAL A 45 -15.29 -24.71 19.99
CA VAL A 45 -14.01 -24.32 20.62
C VAL A 45 -13.90 -22.79 20.79
N ILE A 46 -14.31 -22.04 19.78
CA ILE A 46 -14.24 -20.56 19.81
C ILE A 46 -15.50 -19.93 20.44
N GLY A 47 -16.56 -20.70 20.67
CA GLY A 47 -17.81 -20.21 21.25
C GLY A 47 -18.64 -19.31 20.33
N LEU A 48 -18.41 -19.36 19.03
CA LEU A 48 -19.08 -18.51 18.03
C LEU A 48 -19.77 -19.38 16.98
N LYS A 49 -20.94 -18.95 16.53
CA LYS A 49 -21.60 -19.48 15.34
C LYS A 49 -21.03 -18.73 14.12
N LEU A 50 -20.37 -19.47 13.22
CA LEU A 50 -19.76 -18.91 12.01
C LEU A 50 -20.66 -19.04 10.78
N PHE A 51 -21.55 -20.03 10.80
CA PHE A 51 -22.51 -20.28 9.72
C PHE A 51 -23.91 -20.53 10.25
N GLU A 52 -24.89 -20.19 9.42
CA GLU A 52 -26.31 -20.50 9.62
C GLU A 52 -26.88 -21.15 8.35
N ARG A 53 -27.96 -21.89 8.52
CA ARG A 53 -28.70 -22.53 7.41
C ARG A 53 -29.95 -21.74 7.08
N ILE A 54 -29.96 -21.11 5.91
CA ILE A 54 -31.12 -20.39 5.39
C ILE A 54 -31.64 -21.16 4.17
N ARG A 55 -32.86 -21.64 4.24
CA ARG A 55 -33.52 -22.46 3.19
C ARG A 55 -32.63 -23.61 2.69
N GLY A 56 -31.96 -24.30 3.63
CA GLY A 56 -31.10 -25.46 3.36
C GLY A 56 -29.68 -25.11 2.87
N ARG A 57 -29.37 -23.85 2.56
CA ARG A 57 -28.05 -23.40 2.16
C ARG A 57 -27.26 -22.85 3.34
N LEU A 58 -25.95 -23.04 3.29
CA LEU A 58 -25.02 -22.54 4.30
C LEU A 58 -24.69 -21.08 3.99
N HIS A 59 -24.87 -20.20 4.98
CA HIS A 59 -24.54 -18.77 4.88
C HIS A 59 -23.61 -18.39 6.03
N PRO A 60 -22.55 -17.58 5.79
CA PRO A 60 -21.72 -17.07 6.86
C PRO A 60 -22.48 -16.05 7.71
N THR A 61 -22.26 -16.08 9.02
CA THR A 61 -22.71 -15.04 9.95
C THR A 61 -21.81 -13.82 9.86
N VAL A 62 -22.21 -12.70 10.48
CA VAL A 62 -21.36 -11.50 10.61
C VAL A 62 -20.04 -11.82 11.33
N GLN A 63 -20.10 -12.67 12.36
CA GLN A 63 -18.90 -13.15 13.07
C GLN A 63 -18.03 -14.01 12.16
N GLY A 64 -18.64 -14.88 11.32
CA GLY A 64 -17.94 -15.67 10.32
C GLY A 64 -17.19 -14.79 9.30
N LEU A 65 -17.82 -13.76 8.79
CA LEU A 65 -17.18 -12.83 7.84
C LEU A 65 -15.98 -12.10 8.47
N ARG A 66 -16.15 -11.57 9.69
CA ARG A 66 -15.05 -10.88 10.40
C ARG A 66 -13.89 -11.82 10.73
N LEU A 67 -14.17 -13.02 11.19
CA LEU A 67 -13.13 -14.01 11.47
C LEU A 67 -12.41 -14.45 10.19
N PHE A 68 -13.11 -14.47 9.05
CA PHE A 68 -12.51 -14.83 7.77
C PHE A 68 -11.45 -13.81 7.31
N GLU A 69 -11.66 -12.52 7.55
CA GLU A 69 -10.66 -11.48 7.28
C GLU A 69 -9.36 -11.75 8.06
N GLU A 70 -9.46 -12.12 9.34
CA GLU A 70 -8.29 -12.47 10.16
C GLU A 70 -7.59 -13.75 9.68
N VAL A 71 -8.38 -14.75 9.29
CA VAL A 71 -7.86 -16.01 8.74
C VAL A 71 -7.15 -15.78 7.42
N GLN A 72 -7.66 -14.92 6.56
CA GLN A 72 -6.97 -14.55 5.32
C GLN A 72 -5.61 -13.89 5.59
N ARG A 73 -5.54 -12.95 6.53
CA ARG A 73 -4.27 -12.32 6.96
C ARG A 73 -3.26 -13.37 7.47
N SER A 74 -3.72 -14.32 8.28
CA SER A 74 -2.87 -15.39 8.82
C SER A 74 -2.36 -16.37 7.74
N ARG A 75 -3.16 -16.65 6.71
CA ARG A 75 -2.75 -17.54 5.60
C ARG A 75 -1.61 -16.98 4.77
N TYR A 76 -1.57 -15.68 4.53
CA TYR A 76 -0.40 -15.05 3.91
C TYR A 76 0.91 -15.37 4.66
N GLY A 77 0.85 -15.56 5.98
CA GLY A 77 1.99 -16.01 6.78
C GLY A 77 2.44 -17.44 6.50
N LEU A 78 1.51 -18.39 6.30
CA LEU A 78 1.82 -19.79 5.99
C LEU A 78 2.38 -19.98 4.58
N ASP A 79 1.79 -19.35 3.58
CA ASP A 79 2.28 -19.39 2.19
C ASP A 79 3.72 -18.85 2.12
N ARG A 80 4.06 -17.89 2.98
CA ARG A 80 5.43 -17.36 3.09
C ARG A 80 6.41 -18.32 3.74
N ILE A 81 5.98 -19.14 4.69
CA ILE A 81 6.86 -20.18 5.25
C ILE A 81 7.24 -21.17 4.14
N VAL A 82 6.29 -21.54 3.29
CA VAL A 82 6.54 -22.41 2.14
C VAL A 82 7.48 -21.73 1.15
N SER A 83 7.19 -20.48 0.75
CA SER A 83 8.04 -19.71 -0.16
C SER A 83 9.45 -19.48 0.40
N ALA A 84 9.58 -19.22 1.71
CA ALA A 84 10.89 -19.10 2.36
C ALA A 84 11.65 -20.42 2.35
N ALA A 85 10.98 -21.55 2.58
CA ALA A 85 11.61 -22.87 2.50
C ALA A 85 12.03 -23.21 1.06
N GLU A 86 11.26 -22.83 0.06
CA GLU A 86 11.58 -22.96 -1.35
C GLU A 86 12.79 -22.09 -1.72
N SER A 87 12.83 -20.83 -1.31
CA SER A 87 13.96 -19.92 -1.53
C SER A 87 15.25 -20.43 -0.87
N LEU A 88 15.15 -20.98 0.35
CA LEU A 88 16.28 -21.61 1.03
C LEU A 88 16.78 -22.88 0.31
N ARG A 89 15.87 -23.63 -0.33
CA ARG A 89 16.20 -24.87 -1.06
C ARG A 89 16.82 -24.59 -2.42
N GLU A 90 16.43 -23.51 -3.09
CA GLU A 90 16.92 -23.13 -4.41
C GLU A 90 18.23 -22.34 -4.40
N PHE A 91 18.76 -21.98 -3.21
CA PHE A 91 20.02 -21.22 -3.05
C PHE A 91 20.14 -20.06 -4.08
N ARG A 92 19.10 -19.28 -4.27
CA ARG A 92 19.12 -18.14 -5.19
C ARG A 92 20.01 -17.04 -4.58
N GLN A 93 21.27 -17.05 -4.92
CA GLN A 93 22.17 -15.92 -4.73
C GLN A 93 21.64 -14.78 -5.60
N GLY A 94 21.14 -13.71 -4.94
CA GLY A 94 20.69 -12.51 -5.66
C GLY A 94 19.19 -12.23 -5.61
N GLU A 95 18.46 -12.72 -4.61
CA GLU A 95 17.07 -12.29 -4.36
C GLU A 95 17.04 -11.17 -3.31
N LEU A 96 16.26 -10.11 -3.58
CA LEU A 96 16.02 -8.99 -2.68
C LEU A 96 14.53 -8.79 -2.49
N SER A 97 14.05 -8.87 -1.26
CA SER A 97 12.64 -8.69 -0.90
C SER A 97 12.42 -7.30 -0.30
N ILE A 98 11.56 -6.51 -0.94
CA ILE A 98 11.27 -5.12 -0.58
C ILE A 98 9.79 -4.99 -0.28
N ALA A 99 9.44 -4.60 0.96
CA ALA A 99 8.09 -4.17 1.27
C ALA A 99 7.99 -2.65 1.11
N CYS A 100 6.90 -2.15 0.54
CA CYS A 100 6.75 -0.71 0.36
C CYS A 100 5.28 -0.29 0.37
N LEU A 101 5.01 0.98 0.64
CA LEU A 101 3.69 1.52 0.38
C LEU A 101 3.35 1.38 -1.12
N PRO A 102 2.08 1.11 -1.47
CA PRO A 102 1.66 0.95 -2.88
C PRO A 102 2.06 2.13 -3.76
N VAL A 103 2.02 3.34 -3.23
CA VAL A 103 2.43 4.56 -3.94
C VAL A 103 3.86 4.47 -4.47
N PHE A 104 4.79 3.87 -3.73
CA PHE A 104 6.20 3.79 -4.14
C PHE A 104 6.42 2.76 -5.25
N SER A 105 5.68 1.64 -5.21
CA SER A 105 5.75 0.63 -6.28
C SER A 105 5.16 1.10 -7.60
N GLN A 106 4.26 2.08 -7.55
CA GLN A 106 3.55 2.61 -8.71
C GLN A 106 4.19 3.89 -9.27
N SER A 107 4.99 4.61 -8.48
CA SER A 107 5.61 5.88 -8.86
C SER A 107 7.12 5.73 -9.16
N PHE A 108 7.97 6.14 -8.24
CA PHE A 108 9.40 6.30 -8.50
C PHE A 108 10.21 5.00 -8.58
N LEU A 109 9.79 3.93 -7.89
CA LEU A 109 10.54 2.66 -7.91
C LEU A 109 10.76 2.11 -9.32
N PRO A 110 9.77 2.06 -10.22
CA PRO A 110 9.99 1.55 -11.58
C PRO A 110 11.11 2.25 -12.33
N GLN A 111 11.26 3.58 -12.15
CA GLN A 111 12.31 4.37 -12.80
C GLN A 111 13.70 4.05 -12.24
N LEU A 112 13.79 3.72 -10.95
CA LEU A 112 15.05 3.34 -10.28
C LEU A 112 15.42 1.87 -10.51
N LEU A 113 14.44 1.01 -10.69
CA LEU A 113 14.68 -0.43 -10.87
C LEU A 113 15.33 -0.76 -12.21
N GLN A 114 14.92 -0.11 -13.29
CA GLN A 114 15.44 -0.39 -14.62
C GLN A 114 16.98 -0.28 -14.72
N PRO A 115 17.63 0.81 -14.25
CA PRO A 115 19.10 0.88 -14.28
C PRO A 115 19.77 -0.06 -13.27
N PHE A 116 19.10 -0.38 -12.15
CA PHE A 116 19.62 -1.34 -11.19
C PHE A 116 19.67 -2.75 -11.78
N LEU A 117 18.58 -3.23 -12.37
CA LEU A 117 18.50 -4.54 -12.99
C LEU A 117 19.42 -4.66 -14.22
N ALA A 118 19.64 -3.57 -14.97
CA ALA A 118 20.63 -3.55 -16.05
C ALA A 118 22.07 -3.77 -15.55
N ARG A 119 22.38 -3.30 -14.32
CA ARG A 119 23.70 -3.49 -13.67
C ARG A 119 23.82 -4.86 -13.01
N TYR A 120 22.71 -5.45 -12.56
CA TYR A 120 22.66 -6.73 -11.84
C TYR A 120 21.66 -7.69 -12.50
N PRO A 121 21.99 -8.24 -13.69
CA PRO A 121 21.03 -9.01 -14.52
C PRO A 121 20.57 -10.33 -13.88
N ASP A 122 21.36 -10.90 -12.97
CA ASP A 122 21.05 -12.18 -12.29
C ASP A 122 20.29 -11.98 -10.97
N VAL A 123 19.92 -10.73 -10.63
CA VAL A 123 19.18 -10.40 -9.41
C VAL A 123 17.68 -10.50 -9.66
N SER A 124 16.99 -11.15 -8.74
CA SER A 124 15.52 -11.17 -8.65
C SER A 124 15.05 -10.20 -7.57
N LEU A 125 14.07 -9.37 -7.90
CA LEU A 125 13.46 -8.44 -6.94
C LEU A 125 12.03 -8.86 -6.67
N ASN A 126 11.70 -9.05 -5.40
CA ASN A 126 10.34 -9.28 -4.92
C ASN A 126 9.82 -8.00 -4.24
N ILE A 127 8.96 -7.26 -4.91
CA ILE A 127 8.36 -6.03 -4.38
C ILE A 127 6.95 -6.35 -3.90
N VAL A 128 6.71 -6.10 -2.61
CA VAL A 128 5.45 -6.41 -1.95
C VAL A 128 4.80 -5.11 -1.47
N PRO A 129 3.82 -4.58 -2.22
CA PRO A 129 3.06 -3.42 -1.77
C PRO A 129 2.19 -3.77 -0.56
N GLN A 130 2.28 -2.94 0.48
CA GLN A 130 1.50 -3.11 1.70
C GLN A 130 1.24 -1.75 2.38
N GLU A 131 0.02 -1.56 2.86
CA GLU A 131 -0.37 -0.37 3.62
C GLU A 131 0.11 -0.44 5.08
N SER A 132 0.32 0.73 5.69
CA SER A 132 0.53 0.88 7.13
C SER A 132 -0.79 0.58 7.91
N PRO A 133 -0.74 0.05 9.13
CA PRO A 133 0.46 -0.26 9.92
C PRO A 133 1.08 -1.64 9.64
N LEU A 134 0.46 -2.46 8.80
CA LEU A 134 0.91 -3.84 8.56
C LEU A 134 2.29 -3.89 7.88
N LEU A 135 2.63 -2.88 7.09
CA LEU A 135 3.96 -2.73 6.50
C LEU A 135 5.05 -2.67 7.60
N GLU A 136 4.86 -1.81 8.60
CA GLU A 136 5.79 -1.64 9.71
C GLU A 136 5.86 -2.89 10.60
N GLU A 137 4.73 -3.57 10.80
CA GLU A 137 4.70 -4.86 11.50
C GLU A 137 5.53 -5.94 10.78
N TRP A 138 5.45 -6.00 9.45
CA TRP A 138 6.24 -6.94 8.66
C TRP A 138 7.74 -6.65 8.73
N LEU A 139 8.12 -5.38 8.72
CA LEU A 139 9.51 -4.96 8.84
C LEU A 139 10.05 -5.26 10.24
N SER A 140 9.28 -4.97 11.30
CA SER A 140 9.61 -5.34 12.68
C SER A 140 9.74 -6.86 12.85
N ALA A 141 8.90 -7.63 12.19
CA ALA A 141 8.97 -9.10 12.16
C ALA A 141 10.07 -9.64 11.24
N GLN A 142 10.98 -8.79 10.73
CA GLN A 142 12.14 -9.17 9.90
C GLN A 142 11.76 -9.94 8.62
N ARG A 143 10.58 -9.62 8.04
CA ARG A 143 10.03 -10.42 6.94
C ARG A 143 10.62 -10.07 5.57
N HIS A 144 11.08 -8.84 5.38
CA HIS A 144 11.66 -8.31 4.14
C HIS A 144 13.07 -7.82 4.39
N ASP A 145 13.85 -7.66 3.33
CA ASP A 145 15.24 -7.19 3.45
C ASP A 145 15.28 -5.68 3.62
N LEU A 146 14.34 -4.98 3.00
CA LEU A 146 14.18 -3.53 3.05
C LEU A 146 12.70 -3.14 3.10
N GLY A 147 12.44 -1.97 3.65
CA GLY A 147 11.13 -1.32 3.58
C GLY A 147 11.22 0.10 3.05
N LEU A 148 10.18 0.55 2.34
CA LEU A 148 9.98 1.95 1.96
C LEU A 148 8.64 2.42 2.49
N THR A 149 8.66 3.45 3.33
CA THR A 149 7.50 3.94 4.06
C THR A 149 7.52 5.46 4.20
N GLU A 150 6.39 6.04 4.55
CA GLU A 150 6.23 7.46 4.90
C GLU A 150 6.34 7.70 6.43
N THR A 151 6.55 6.64 7.22
CA THR A 151 6.57 6.77 8.67
C THR A 151 7.75 7.63 9.14
N LEU A 152 7.46 8.50 10.10
CA LEU A 152 8.47 9.28 10.83
C LEU A 152 9.01 8.52 12.04
N HIS A 153 8.36 7.43 12.44
CA HIS A 153 8.76 6.58 13.55
C HIS A 153 9.62 5.43 13.07
N THR A 154 10.56 4.99 13.90
CA THR A 154 11.37 3.80 13.62
C THR A 154 10.65 2.58 14.18
N PRO A 155 10.22 1.62 13.33
CA PRO A 155 9.60 0.39 13.80
C PRO A 155 10.56 -0.43 14.66
N ALA A 156 10.04 -1.18 15.63
CA ALA A 156 10.86 -1.97 16.55
C ALA A 156 11.77 -2.96 15.80
N GLY A 157 13.04 -3.10 16.23
CA GLY A 157 14.00 -4.00 15.59
C GLY A 157 14.45 -3.60 14.19
N THR A 158 14.28 -2.31 13.84
CA THR A 158 14.70 -1.77 12.54
C THR A 158 15.55 -0.51 12.69
N GLU A 159 16.17 -0.09 11.62
CA GLU A 159 16.83 1.19 11.45
C GLU A 159 16.11 2.00 10.36
N ARG A 160 15.87 3.28 10.61
CA ARG A 160 15.23 4.19 9.66
C ARG A 160 16.25 5.20 9.12
N THR A 161 16.30 5.33 7.81
CA THR A 161 17.03 6.37 7.12
C THR A 161 16.07 7.19 6.28
N GLU A 162 16.02 8.50 6.50
CA GLU A 162 15.26 9.39 5.64
C GLU A 162 15.98 9.50 4.28
N LEU A 163 15.25 9.18 3.22
CA LEU A 163 15.75 9.26 1.86
C LEU A 163 15.42 10.59 1.20
N LEU A 164 14.24 11.11 1.47
CA LEU A 164 13.69 12.28 0.78
C LEU A 164 12.60 12.91 1.64
N SER A 165 12.59 14.25 1.67
CA SER A 165 11.47 15.02 2.21
C SER A 165 11.12 16.13 1.20
N LEU A 166 9.87 16.17 0.76
CA LEU A 166 9.30 17.12 -0.19
C LEU A 166 7.96 17.59 0.37
N ASP A 167 7.36 18.60 -0.26
CA ASP A 167 5.99 19.00 0.08
C ASP A 167 4.97 18.38 -0.90
N GLU A 168 3.77 18.11 -0.40
CA GLU A 168 2.60 17.80 -1.22
C GLU A 168 2.38 18.89 -2.27
N VAL A 169 1.86 18.52 -3.43
CA VAL A 169 1.64 19.41 -4.56
C VAL A 169 0.18 19.43 -5.00
N CYS A 170 -0.25 20.56 -5.53
CA CYS A 170 -1.56 20.71 -6.14
C CYS A 170 -1.58 20.10 -7.54
N VAL A 171 -2.63 19.37 -7.86
CA VAL A 171 -2.84 18.76 -9.17
C VAL A 171 -4.16 19.24 -9.78
N LEU A 172 -4.10 19.63 -11.06
CA LEU A 172 -5.18 20.22 -11.81
C LEU A 172 -5.31 19.52 -13.17
N PRO A 173 -6.52 19.48 -13.76
CA PRO A 173 -6.68 19.00 -15.13
C PRO A 173 -6.07 19.95 -16.15
N PRO A 174 -5.71 19.47 -17.35
CA PRO A 174 -5.29 20.33 -18.45
C PRO A 174 -6.32 21.43 -18.74
N GLY A 175 -5.83 22.65 -18.90
CA GLY A 175 -6.69 23.81 -19.21
C GLY A 175 -7.52 24.36 -18.04
N HIS A 176 -7.28 23.90 -16.82
CA HIS A 176 -7.98 24.44 -15.64
C HIS A 176 -7.63 25.92 -15.42
N PRO A 177 -8.59 26.79 -15.05
CA PRO A 177 -8.33 28.23 -14.85
C PRO A 177 -7.22 28.52 -13.82
N LEU A 178 -7.12 27.71 -12.77
CA LEU A 178 -6.08 27.84 -11.74
C LEU A 178 -4.67 27.48 -12.26
N ALA A 179 -4.55 26.86 -13.43
CA ALA A 179 -3.25 26.47 -14.00
C ALA A 179 -2.35 27.67 -14.36
N VAL A 180 -2.91 28.87 -14.47
CA VAL A 180 -2.13 30.12 -14.69
C VAL A 180 -1.33 30.52 -13.44
N LYS A 181 -1.73 30.08 -12.26
CA LYS A 181 -1.03 30.37 -11.01
C LYS A 181 0.15 29.43 -10.83
N LYS A 182 1.29 29.96 -10.36
CA LYS A 182 2.47 29.13 -9.98
C LYS A 182 2.33 28.45 -8.63
N VAL A 183 1.64 29.11 -7.70
CA VAL A 183 1.40 28.67 -6.35
C VAL A 183 -0.08 28.79 -6.09
N LEU A 184 -0.69 27.72 -5.56
CA LEU A 184 -2.09 27.70 -5.14
C LEU A 184 -2.17 27.83 -3.62
N THR A 185 -3.14 28.63 -3.18
CA THR A 185 -3.46 28.81 -1.77
C THR A 185 -4.68 27.94 -1.42
N PRO A 186 -4.97 27.71 -0.14
CA PRO A 186 -6.22 27.05 0.27
C PRO A 186 -7.46 27.68 -0.35
N ASP A 187 -7.53 29.02 -0.45
CA ASP A 187 -8.68 29.74 -0.99
C ASP A 187 -8.99 29.39 -2.45
N ASP A 188 -7.98 29.03 -3.22
CA ASP A 188 -8.14 28.60 -4.61
C ASP A 188 -8.99 27.33 -4.77
N PHE A 189 -9.13 26.56 -3.70
CA PHE A 189 -9.93 25.34 -3.69
C PHE A 189 -11.38 25.57 -3.23
N HIS A 190 -11.74 26.80 -2.92
CA HIS A 190 -13.11 27.10 -2.45
C HIS A 190 -14.16 26.82 -3.53
N GLY A 191 -15.06 25.89 -3.24
CA GLY A 191 -16.13 25.48 -4.17
C GLY A 191 -15.67 24.55 -5.30
N GLU A 192 -14.37 24.26 -5.42
CA GLU A 192 -13.83 23.34 -6.42
C GLU A 192 -14.28 21.90 -6.18
N ASN A 193 -14.49 21.17 -7.28
CA ASN A 193 -14.68 19.73 -7.24
C ASN A 193 -13.37 19.08 -6.77
N TYR A 194 -13.40 18.44 -5.62
CA TYR A 194 -12.22 17.90 -5.00
C TYR A 194 -12.25 16.36 -4.96
N ILE A 195 -11.16 15.75 -5.39
CA ILE A 195 -10.92 14.31 -5.31
C ILE A 195 -10.00 14.08 -4.14
N SER A 196 -10.36 13.18 -3.23
CA SER A 196 -9.68 13.00 -1.97
C SER A 196 -9.16 11.59 -1.78
N LEU A 197 -8.11 11.47 -0.97
CA LEU A 197 -7.75 10.19 -0.36
C LEU A 197 -8.78 9.77 0.69
N SER A 198 -8.70 8.53 1.14
CA SER A 198 -9.58 7.96 2.18
C SER A 198 -9.51 8.75 3.49
N ARG A 199 -10.59 8.76 4.25
CA ARG A 199 -10.64 9.41 5.58
C ARG A 199 -9.68 8.83 6.61
N THR A 200 -9.21 7.61 6.40
CA THR A 200 -8.21 6.96 7.25
C THR A 200 -6.78 7.34 6.89
N ASP A 201 -6.57 8.01 5.77
CA ASP A 201 -5.27 8.48 5.32
C ASP A 201 -4.80 9.70 6.13
N SER A 202 -3.53 9.69 6.55
CA SER A 202 -2.96 10.75 7.42
C SER A 202 -2.84 12.10 6.69
N TYR A 203 -2.47 12.09 5.40
CA TYR A 203 -2.39 13.32 4.59
C TYR A 203 -3.77 13.90 4.35
N ARG A 204 -4.78 13.05 4.13
CA ARG A 204 -6.16 13.50 4.04
C ARG A 204 -6.61 14.21 5.31
N GLN A 205 -6.32 13.65 6.48
CA GLN A 205 -6.69 14.25 7.77
C GLN A 205 -6.01 15.61 7.97
N LEU A 206 -4.70 15.67 7.65
CA LEU A 206 -3.92 16.92 7.72
C LEU A 206 -4.47 17.97 6.76
N LEU A 207 -4.77 17.62 5.51
CA LEU A 207 -5.36 18.53 4.53
C LEU A 207 -6.76 18.99 4.94
N ASP A 208 -7.60 18.11 5.49
CA ASP A 208 -8.93 18.48 5.99
C ASP A 208 -8.86 19.50 7.14
N GLN A 209 -7.91 19.31 8.07
CA GLN A 209 -7.64 20.27 9.13
C GLN A 209 -7.19 21.62 8.55
N LEU A 210 -6.21 21.61 7.66
CA LEU A 210 -5.65 22.79 7.01
C LEU A 210 -6.74 23.60 6.29
N PHE A 211 -7.57 22.97 5.48
CA PHE A 211 -8.67 23.65 4.77
C PHE A 211 -9.74 24.16 5.73
N THR A 212 -10.00 23.46 6.85
CA THR A 212 -10.93 23.90 7.89
C THR A 212 -10.41 25.14 8.60
N GLU A 213 -9.15 25.16 8.98
CA GLU A 213 -8.49 26.32 9.62
C GLU A 213 -8.51 27.57 8.72
N ASN A 214 -8.38 27.37 7.40
CA ASN A 214 -8.47 28.45 6.41
C ASN A 214 -9.92 28.74 5.96
N GLN A 215 -10.94 28.13 6.58
CA GLN A 215 -12.37 28.33 6.26
C GLN A 215 -12.75 28.00 4.82
N VAL A 216 -12.00 27.12 4.15
CA VAL A 216 -12.21 26.72 2.77
C VAL A 216 -13.14 25.51 2.68
N LYS A 217 -14.22 25.63 1.93
CA LYS A 217 -15.16 24.54 1.66
C LYS A 217 -14.92 23.99 0.26
N ARG A 218 -14.33 22.78 0.20
CA ARG A 218 -14.17 22.01 -1.04
C ARG A 218 -15.42 21.18 -1.32
N ARG A 219 -15.73 20.96 -2.57
CA ARG A 219 -16.81 20.07 -2.99
C ARG A 219 -16.28 18.65 -3.14
N MET A 220 -16.37 17.84 -2.09
CA MET A 220 -15.87 16.45 -2.07
C MET A 220 -16.75 15.58 -2.97
N ILE A 221 -16.25 15.19 -4.15
CA ILE A 221 -17.03 14.44 -5.14
C ILE A 221 -16.60 12.98 -5.30
N VAL A 222 -15.32 12.68 -5.02
CA VAL A 222 -14.77 11.31 -5.08
C VAL A 222 -13.82 11.09 -3.91
N GLU A 223 -13.82 9.88 -3.37
CA GLU A 223 -12.88 9.38 -2.38
C GLU A 223 -12.26 8.07 -2.89
N THR A 224 -10.93 7.92 -2.75
CA THR A 224 -10.17 6.73 -3.17
C THR A 224 -9.00 6.48 -2.22
N HIS A 225 -8.44 5.26 -2.21
CA HIS A 225 -7.27 4.91 -1.42
C HIS A 225 -5.94 5.09 -2.18
N SER A 226 -5.95 5.56 -3.43
CA SER A 226 -4.77 5.59 -4.29
C SER A 226 -4.51 6.98 -4.85
N ALA A 227 -3.33 7.55 -4.56
CA ALA A 227 -2.88 8.80 -5.15
C ALA A 227 -2.78 8.72 -6.70
N ALA A 228 -2.42 7.56 -7.25
CA ALA A 228 -2.43 7.32 -8.69
C ALA A 228 -3.84 7.43 -9.28
N SER A 229 -4.86 6.90 -8.58
CA SER A 229 -6.26 7.05 -8.98
C SER A 229 -6.71 8.50 -8.89
N VAL A 230 -6.30 9.26 -7.86
CA VAL A 230 -6.54 10.70 -7.76
C VAL A 230 -5.98 11.42 -8.99
N CYS A 231 -4.70 11.23 -9.30
CA CYS A 231 -4.03 11.86 -10.44
C CYS A 231 -4.71 11.51 -11.77
N ALA A 232 -5.09 10.24 -11.97
CA ALA A 232 -5.78 9.79 -13.18
C ALA A 232 -7.15 10.49 -13.36
N MET A 233 -7.94 10.61 -12.29
CA MET A 233 -9.23 11.28 -12.31
C MET A 233 -9.10 12.80 -12.47
N VAL A 234 -8.12 13.43 -11.81
CA VAL A 234 -7.82 14.86 -12.01
C VAL A 234 -7.47 15.11 -13.47
N ARG A 235 -6.56 14.33 -14.05
CA ARG A 235 -6.19 14.44 -15.46
C ARG A 235 -7.40 14.30 -16.39
N ALA A 236 -8.35 13.46 -16.05
CA ALA A 236 -9.59 13.26 -16.81
C ALA A 236 -10.62 14.41 -16.63
N GLY A 237 -10.30 15.46 -15.84
CA GLY A 237 -11.16 16.62 -15.67
C GLY A 237 -12.25 16.45 -14.61
N VAL A 238 -12.18 15.42 -13.76
CA VAL A 238 -13.20 15.18 -12.72
C VAL A 238 -13.14 16.24 -11.63
N GLY A 239 -11.96 16.73 -11.26
CA GLY A 239 -11.76 17.74 -10.22
C GLY A 239 -10.30 18.07 -10.00
N VAL A 240 -10.01 18.66 -8.85
CA VAL A 240 -8.65 19.05 -8.41
C VAL A 240 -8.27 18.30 -7.14
N SER A 241 -6.97 18.28 -6.78
CA SER A 241 -6.52 17.66 -5.54
C SER A 241 -5.17 18.22 -5.07
N VAL A 242 -4.74 17.76 -3.87
CA VAL A 242 -3.39 17.88 -3.34
C VAL A 242 -2.89 16.46 -3.07
N VAL A 243 -1.72 16.11 -3.59
CA VAL A 243 -1.17 14.74 -3.53
C VAL A 243 0.34 14.77 -3.41
N ASN A 244 0.93 13.62 -3.08
CA ASN A 244 2.37 13.49 -3.01
C ASN A 244 3.05 13.80 -4.35
N PRO A 245 4.22 14.46 -4.30
CA PRO A 245 4.90 14.97 -5.48
C PRO A 245 5.44 13.88 -6.41
N LEU A 246 5.74 12.68 -5.90
CA LEU A 246 6.30 11.60 -6.70
C LEU A 246 5.25 11.01 -7.65
N THR A 247 4.02 10.80 -7.16
CA THR A 247 2.92 10.38 -8.03
C THR A 247 2.54 11.47 -9.02
N ALA A 248 2.48 12.73 -8.57
CA ALA A 248 2.19 13.85 -9.46
C ALA A 248 3.19 13.97 -10.61
N LEU A 249 4.49 13.75 -10.34
CA LEU A 249 5.55 13.76 -11.32
C LEU A 249 5.31 12.75 -12.46
N ASP A 250 4.93 11.52 -12.13
CA ASP A 250 4.67 10.46 -13.14
C ASP A 250 3.51 10.84 -14.08
N TYR A 251 2.48 11.47 -13.54
CA TYR A 251 1.32 11.88 -14.33
C TYR A 251 1.52 13.21 -15.09
N ALA A 252 2.49 14.02 -14.70
CA ALA A 252 2.78 15.30 -15.36
C ALA A 252 3.15 15.11 -16.84
N ALA A 253 3.93 14.08 -17.18
CA ALA A 253 4.28 13.73 -18.56
C ALA A 253 3.05 13.38 -19.43
N SER A 254 1.94 12.99 -18.82
CA SER A 254 0.68 12.67 -19.51
C SER A 254 -0.36 13.79 -19.48
N GLY A 255 0.06 15.02 -19.12
CA GLY A 255 -0.75 16.24 -19.20
C GLY A 255 -1.39 16.69 -17.88
N LEU A 256 -1.12 16.02 -16.76
CA LEU A 256 -1.53 16.53 -15.45
C LEU A 256 -0.77 17.82 -15.14
N VAL A 257 -1.50 18.87 -14.73
CA VAL A 257 -0.87 20.13 -14.32
C VAL A 257 -0.51 20.07 -12.85
N VAL A 258 0.76 20.30 -12.53
CA VAL A 258 1.29 20.29 -11.16
C VAL A 258 1.66 21.70 -10.73
N ARG A 259 1.26 22.11 -9.53
CA ARG A 259 1.52 23.43 -8.96
C ARG A 259 1.96 23.31 -7.50
N ARG A 260 2.73 24.29 -7.04
CA ARG A 260 3.11 24.38 -5.62
C ARG A 260 1.87 24.70 -4.78
N PHE A 261 1.80 24.12 -3.61
CA PHE A 261 0.87 24.54 -2.56
C PHE A 261 1.55 25.61 -1.71
N SER A 262 0.83 26.63 -1.28
CA SER A 262 1.38 27.74 -0.49
C SER A 262 1.71 27.38 0.97
N ILE A 263 1.18 26.24 1.42
CA ILE A 263 1.43 25.71 2.75
C ILE A 263 2.24 24.43 2.63
N ALA A 264 3.33 24.34 3.38
CA ALA A 264 4.16 23.16 3.43
C ALA A 264 3.38 21.99 4.08
N VAL A 265 3.28 20.88 3.37
CA VAL A 265 2.71 19.62 3.84
C VAL A 265 3.76 18.55 3.58
N PRO A 266 4.63 18.25 4.57
CA PRO A 266 5.79 17.40 4.34
C PRO A 266 5.41 15.99 3.96
N PHE A 267 5.92 15.51 2.83
CA PHE A 267 5.88 14.15 2.34
C PHE A 267 7.27 13.54 2.46
N THR A 268 7.44 12.53 3.30
CA THR A 268 8.74 11.94 3.61
C THR A 268 8.81 10.50 3.12
N VAL A 269 9.89 10.16 2.43
CA VAL A 269 10.22 8.77 2.06
C VAL A 269 11.34 8.29 2.96
N SER A 270 11.07 7.23 3.71
CA SER A 270 12.02 6.58 4.61
C SER A 270 12.35 5.17 4.16
N LEU A 271 13.63 4.83 4.19
CA LEU A 271 14.13 3.48 4.06
C LEU A 271 14.19 2.84 5.45
N ILE A 272 13.56 1.69 5.59
CA ILE A 272 13.59 0.88 6.80
C ILE A 272 14.41 -0.38 6.56
N ARG A 273 15.41 -0.59 7.40
CA ARG A 273 16.27 -1.79 7.36
C ARG A 273 16.06 -2.61 8.63
N PRO A 274 15.61 -3.87 8.52
CA PRO A 274 15.58 -4.81 9.64
C PRO A 274 16.97 -5.10 10.19
N LEU A 275 17.15 -5.04 11.52
CA LEU A 275 18.47 -5.15 12.16
C LEU A 275 18.95 -6.59 12.36
N HIS A 276 18.02 -7.56 12.44
CA HIS A 276 18.36 -8.95 12.75
C HIS A 276 18.41 -9.86 11.51
N ARG A 277 18.25 -9.29 10.31
CA ARG A 277 18.51 -10.01 9.06
C ARG A 277 19.99 -9.88 8.68
N PRO A 278 20.61 -10.94 8.10
CA PRO A 278 21.96 -10.82 7.55
C PRO A 278 21.99 -9.71 6.49
N SER A 279 22.87 -8.74 6.68
CA SER A 279 23.10 -7.72 5.64
C SER A 279 23.79 -8.37 4.46
N SER A 280 23.21 -8.32 3.27
CA SER A 280 23.84 -8.76 2.04
C SER A 280 24.43 -7.58 1.28
N ALA A 281 25.47 -7.82 0.49
CA ALA A 281 26.03 -6.81 -0.40
C ALA A 281 24.98 -6.26 -1.38
N LEU A 282 23.97 -7.07 -1.72
CA LEU A 282 22.87 -6.68 -2.58
C LEU A 282 21.94 -5.66 -1.91
N VAL A 283 21.62 -5.86 -0.63
CA VAL A 283 20.81 -4.91 0.18
C VAL A 283 21.52 -3.55 0.22
N GLN A 284 22.83 -3.56 0.46
CA GLN A 284 23.59 -2.32 0.50
C GLN A 284 23.67 -1.64 -0.87
N ALA A 285 23.99 -2.39 -1.93
CA ALA A 285 24.05 -1.88 -3.29
C ALA A 285 22.71 -1.28 -3.75
N PHE A 286 21.59 -1.90 -3.38
CA PHE A 286 20.26 -1.37 -3.70
C PHE A 286 19.95 -0.09 -2.90
N SER A 287 20.29 -0.05 -1.61
CA SER A 287 20.11 1.14 -0.78
C SER A 287 20.89 2.34 -1.31
N GLU A 288 22.16 2.13 -1.68
CA GLU A 288 23.01 3.16 -2.30
C GLU A 288 22.45 3.61 -3.66
N HIS A 289 21.93 2.66 -4.46
CA HIS A 289 21.32 2.97 -5.75
C HIS A 289 20.05 3.83 -5.60
N LEU A 290 19.19 3.51 -4.62
CA LEU A 290 18.02 4.35 -4.30
C LEU A 290 18.46 5.78 -3.94
N GLN A 291 19.40 5.92 -3.00
CA GLN A 291 19.90 7.22 -2.57
C GLN A 291 20.49 8.04 -3.73
N ALA A 292 21.25 7.39 -4.61
CA ALA A 292 21.86 8.04 -5.77
C ALA A 292 20.84 8.49 -6.86
N GLY A 293 19.71 7.79 -6.94
CA GLY A 293 18.67 8.07 -7.93
C GLY A 293 17.72 9.19 -7.57
N LEU A 294 17.47 9.40 -6.28
CA LEU A 294 16.49 10.38 -5.78
C LEU A 294 16.75 11.83 -6.19
N PRO A 295 18.00 12.35 -6.20
CA PRO A 295 18.25 13.75 -6.64
C PRO A 295 17.76 14.06 -8.05
N LYS A 296 17.76 13.07 -8.96
CA LYS A 296 17.23 13.25 -10.32
C LYS A 296 15.72 13.46 -10.32
N LEU A 297 15.00 12.75 -9.45
CA LEU A 297 13.54 12.90 -9.30
C LEU A 297 13.20 14.30 -8.76
N VAL A 298 13.95 14.77 -7.76
CA VAL A 298 13.80 16.13 -7.21
C VAL A 298 14.03 17.19 -8.31
N THR A 299 15.10 17.05 -9.08
CA THR A 299 15.40 17.96 -10.20
C THR A 299 14.27 17.96 -11.24
N SER A 300 13.72 16.81 -11.57
CA SER A 300 12.60 16.69 -12.52
C SER A 300 11.33 17.35 -11.98
N LEU A 301 11.02 17.17 -10.70
CA LEU A 301 9.90 17.82 -10.04
C LEU A 301 10.07 19.35 -10.03
N ASP A 302 11.24 19.86 -9.67
CA ASP A 302 11.52 21.30 -9.66
C ASP A 302 11.44 21.91 -11.05
N ALA A 303 11.86 21.20 -12.10
CA ALA A 303 11.70 21.63 -13.47
C ALA A 303 10.22 21.80 -13.84
N ILE A 304 9.35 20.85 -13.47
CA ILE A 304 7.91 20.92 -13.71
C ILE A 304 7.27 22.08 -12.94
N LEU A 305 7.61 22.24 -11.66
CA LEU A 305 7.09 23.30 -10.80
C LEU A 305 7.56 24.69 -11.22
N SER A 306 8.71 24.78 -11.91
CA SER A 306 9.28 26.02 -12.42
C SER A 306 8.79 26.38 -13.81
N SER A 307 8.47 25.38 -14.65
CA SER A 307 8.07 25.56 -16.06
C SER A 307 6.65 26.15 -16.24
N ALA A 308 5.95 26.45 -15.16
CA ALA A 308 4.62 27.05 -15.15
C ALA A 308 4.56 28.50 -15.68
N THR A 309 5.34 28.84 -16.73
CA THR A 309 5.47 30.24 -17.20
C THR A 309 5.07 30.46 -18.66
N THR A 310 4.62 29.46 -19.42
CA THR A 310 4.23 29.68 -20.82
C THR A 310 3.03 28.81 -21.21
N ALA A 311 1.85 29.36 -21.13
CA ALA A 311 0.70 29.08 -22.00
C ALA A 311 -0.21 30.31 -22.02
#